data_9c8ed8f03c9f8262540eabd89d415ea6
#
_entry.id   9c8ed8f03c9f8262540eabd89d415ea6
#
_cell.length_a   1.000
_cell.length_b   1.000
_cell.length_c   1.000
_cell.angle_alpha   90.00
_cell.angle_beta   90.00
_cell.angle_gamma   90.00
#
_symmetry.space_group_name_H-M   'P 1'
#
loop_
_entity.id
_entity.type
_entity.pdbx_description
1 polymer ?
#
loop_
_entity_poly.entity_id
_entity_poly.type
_entity_poly.pdbx_seq_one_letter_code
_entity_poly.pdbx_strand_id
1 'polypeptide(L)'
;MANVPENLHYSKDHEWVRVEGDTAVIGITDHAQDQLGDVVYVELPKVGEEFAANESFGSVESVKAVSELFTPVSGEVTGVNEAFTDEPEKVNKDPYGDGWMIKIKMKSPGEVDSLLTAAEYEDFTKAESE
;
A
#
# COMPACT_ATOMS: atom_id res chain seq x y z
N MET A 1 7.07 -8.80 -15.62
CA MET A 1 7.81 -8.01 -14.62
C MET A 1 6.90 -7.02 -13.95
N ALA A 2 7.04 -6.86 -12.65
CA ALA A 2 6.22 -5.91 -11.91
C ALA A 2 6.64 -4.47 -12.22
N ASN A 3 5.65 -3.59 -12.28
CA ASN A 3 5.89 -2.17 -12.48
C ASN A 3 6.29 -1.53 -11.14
N VAL A 4 7.33 -0.68 -11.15
CA VAL A 4 7.81 0.02 -9.96
C VAL A 4 8.00 1.50 -10.31
N PRO A 5 6.94 2.33 -10.13
CA PRO A 5 7.04 3.76 -10.43
C PRO A 5 8.16 4.45 -9.64
N GLU A 6 8.93 5.30 -10.32
CA GLU A 6 10.08 5.97 -9.72
C GLU A 6 9.75 7.08 -8.76
N ASN A 7 8.56 7.63 -8.83
CA ASN A 7 8.16 8.77 -8.01
C ASN A 7 7.47 8.38 -6.70
N LEU A 8 7.52 7.11 -6.33
CA LEU A 8 6.91 6.61 -5.10
C LEU A 8 7.97 6.13 -4.13
N HIS A 9 7.55 5.91 -2.89
CA HIS A 9 8.37 5.27 -1.86
C HIS A 9 7.76 3.91 -1.55
N TYR A 10 8.57 2.98 -1.05
CA TYR A 10 8.15 1.59 -0.87
C TYR A 10 8.57 1.05 0.48
N SER A 11 7.74 0.14 1.02
CA SER A 11 8.08 -0.59 2.24
C SER A 11 8.52 -2.01 1.89
N LYS A 12 9.18 -2.67 2.84
CA LYS A 12 9.58 -4.07 2.68
C LYS A 12 8.37 -5.03 2.75
N ASP A 13 7.22 -4.51 3.17
CA ASP A 13 5.97 -5.26 3.19
C ASP A 13 5.18 -5.10 1.89
N HIS A 14 5.81 -4.50 0.87
CA HIS A 14 5.23 -4.33 -0.47
C HIS A 14 4.05 -3.36 -0.50
N GLU A 15 4.11 -2.29 0.31
CA GLU A 15 3.21 -1.16 0.18
C GLU A 15 3.94 -0.01 -0.46
N TRP A 16 3.21 0.80 -1.24
CA TRP A 16 3.76 2.02 -1.81
C TRP A 16 3.17 3.25 -1.11
N VAL A 17 3.93 4.34 -1.13
CA VAL A 17 3.51 5.62 -0.55
C VAL A 17 3.71 6.71 -1.58
N ARG A 18 2.65 7.47 -1.85
CA ARG A 18 2.75 8.69 -2.68
C ARG A 18 2.52 9.88 -1.75
N VAL A 19 3.49 10.77 -1.69
CA VAL A 19 3.43 11.95 -0.82
C VAL A 19 2.74 13.09 -1.56
N GLU A 20 1.69 13.64 -0.95
CA GLU A 20 0.95 14.80 -1.46
C GLU A 20 0.84 15.80 -0.33
N GLY A 21 1.82 16.72 -0.23
CA GLY A 21 1.89 17.64 0.89
C GLY A 21 2.19 16.90 2.19
N ASP A 22 1.31 17.00 3.18
CA ASP A 22 1.43 16.26 4.44
C ASP A 22 0.61 14.98 4.45
N THR A 23 0.03 14.61 3.29
CA THR A 23 -0.79 13.41 3.14
C THR A 23 0.01 12.33 2.42
N ALA A 24 -0.11 11.10 2.91
CA ALA A 24 0.44 9.92 2.25
C ALA A 24 -0.71 9.09 1.69
N VAL A 25 -0.65 8.80 0.39
CA VAL A 25 -1.58 7.86 -0.25
C VAL A 25 -0.89 6.51 -0.27
N ILE A 26 -1.55 5.48 0.22
CA ILE A 26 -0.94 4.17 0.43
C ILE A 26 -1.73 3.08 -0.29
N GLY A 27 -1.01 2.16 -0.91
CA GLY A 27 -1.59 0.97 -1.52
C GLY A 27 -0.56 -0.13 -1.57
N ILE A 28 -0.88 -1.23 -2.23
CA ILE A 28 0.08 -2.33 -2.41
C ILE A 28 0.70 -2.26 -3.79
N THR A 29 1.91 -2.79 -3.92
CA THR A 29 2.66 -2.74 -5.17
C THR A 29 2.14 -3.75 -6.19
N ASP A 30 2.54 -3.57 -7.44
CA ASP A 30 2.23 -4.53 -8.50
C ASP A 30 2.78 -5.92 -8.16
N HIS A 31 3.98 -5.97 -7.57
CA HIS A 31 4.57 -7.22 -7.10
C HIS A 31 3.67 -7.92 -6.08
N ALA A 32 3.13 -7.15 -5.13
CA ALA A 32 2.27 -7.70 -4.08
C ALA A 32 0.96 -8.27 -4.66
N GLN A 33 0.30 -7.52 -5.56
CA GLN A 33 -0.94 -8.00 -6.13
C GLN A 33 -0.73 -9.24 -7.01
N ASP A 34 0.42 -9.32 -7.68
CA ASP A 34 0.77 -10.49 -8.48
C ASP A 34 0.95 -11.73 -7.60
N GLN A 35 1.61 -11.56 -6.46
CA GLN A 35 1.79 -12.66 -5.49
C GLN A 35 0.47 -13.12 -4.87
N LEU A 36 -0.46 -12.19 -4.66
CA LEU A 36 -1.77 -12.52 -4.09
C LEU A 36 -2.69 -13.22 -5.08
N GLY A 37 -2.60 -12.85 -6.36
CA GLY A 37 -3.56 -13.31 -7.35
C GLY A 37 -4.84 -12.48 -7.27
N ASP A 38 -5.96 -13.01 -7.75
CA ASP A 38 -7.22 -12.27 -7.85
C ASP A 38 -7.75 -11.87 -6.46
N VAL A 39 -7.85 -10.57 -6.23
CA VAL A 39 -8.35 -10.02 -4.96
C VAL A 39 -9.88 -10.08 -4.97
N VAL A 40 -10.45 -10.63 -3.90
CA VAL A 40 -11.90 -10.80 -3.78
C VAL A 40 -12.50 -9.95 -2.65
N TYR A 41 -11.67 -9.48 -1.72
CA TYR A 41 -12.14 -8.64 -0.63
C TYR A 41 -10.99 -7.79 -0.07
N VAL A 42 -11.31 -6.54 0.27
CA VAL A 42 -10.36 -5.62 0.90
C VAL A 42 -11.02 -5.04 2.13
N GLU A 43 -10.40 -5.23 3.30
CA GLU A 43 -10.87 -4.64 4.54
C GLU A 43 -10.03 -3.41 4.85
N LEU A 44 -10.68 -2.25 5.01
CA LEU A 44 -10.01 -0.98 5.25
C LEU A 44 -10.50 -0.36 6.57
N PRO A 45 -9.71 0.55 7.17
CA PRO A 45 -10.12 1.23 8.39
C PRO A 45 -11.17 2.30 8.08
N LYS A 46 -11.59 3.00 9.12
CA LYS A 46 -12.51 4.13 8.99
C LYS A 46 -11.73 5.43 9.03
N VAL A 47 -12.24 6.45 8.35
CA VAL A 47 -11.70 7.81 8.44
C VAL A 47 -11.73 8.24 9.92
N GLY A 48 -10.62 8.81 10.37
CA GLY A 48 -10.44 9.24 11.75
C GLY A 48 -9.64 8.29 12.61
N GLU A 49 -9.42 7.05 12.16
CA GLU A 49 -8.56 6.12 12.91
C GLU A 49 -7.11 6.54 12.81
N GLU A 50 -6.35 6.33 13.87
CA GLU A 50 -4.93 6.67 13.92
C GLU A 50 -4.09 5.39 14.00
N PHE A 51 -2.94 5.42 13.33
CA PHE A 51 -2.02 4.29 13.31
C PHE A 51 -0.59 4.77 13.54
N ALA A 52 0.21 3.93 14.20
CA ALA A 52 1.65 4.12 14.27
C ALA A 52 2.27 3.45 13.04
N ALA A 53 3.50 3.87 12.70
CA ALA A 53 4.20 3.24 11.58
C ALA A 53 4.32 1.74 11.81
N ASN A 54 4.09 0.97 10.77
CA ASN A 54 4.15 -0.50 10.75
C ASN A 54 3.01 -1.20 11.50
N GLU A 55 1.95 -0.47 11.87
CA GLU A 55 0.74 -1.09 12.38
C GLU A 55 -0.14 -1.58 11.22
N SER A 56 -0.88 -2.66 11.46
CA SER A 56 -1.83 -3.16 10.48
C SER A 56 -3.03 -2.22 10.40
N PHE A 57 -3.37 -1.77 9.18
CA PHE A 57 -4.55 -0.93 8.98
C PHE A 57 -5.70 -1.67 8.31
N GLY A 58 -5.47 -2.88 7.86
CA GLY A 58 -6.51 -3.66 7.18
C GLY A 58 -5.96 -4.94 6.60
N SER A 59 -6.69 -5.52 5.67
CA SER A 59 -6.27 -6.76 5.04
C SER A 59 -6.81 -6.86 3.62
N VAL A 60 -6.15 -7.71 2.83
CA VAL A 60 -6.56 -8.05 1.46
C VAL A 60 -6.76 -9.56 1.40
N GLU A 61 -7.91 -9.97 0.91
CA GLU A 61 -8.20 -11.39 0.70
C GLU A 61 -8.24 -11.68 -0.78
N SER A 62 -7.50 -12.71 -1.20
CA SER A 62 -7.51 -13.18 -2.58
C SER A 62 -8.07 -14.60 -2.62
N VAL A 63 -8.19 -15.14 -3.82
CA VAL A 63 -8.69 -16.51 -4.01
C VAL A 63 -7.81 -17.57 -3.36
N LYS A 64 -6.55 -17.23 -3.04
CA LYS A 64 -5.60 -18.20 -2.48
C LYS A 64 -4.99 -17.82 -1.14
N ALA A 65 -5.18 -16.58 -0.65
CA ALA A 65 -4.50 -16.13 0.56
C ALA A 65 -5.18 -14.92 1.19
N VAL A 66 -4.84 -14.67 2.46
CA VAL A 66 -5.23 -13.45 3.17
C VAL A 66 -3.93 -12.80 3.65
N SER A 67 -3.77 -11.50 3.41
CA SER A 67 -2.58 -10.77 3.80
C SER A 67 -2.96 -9.52 4.57
N GLU A 68 -2.27 -9.26 5.69
CA GLU A 68 -2.46 -8.02 6.43
C GLU A 68 -1.73 -6.88 5.74
N LEU A 69 -2.29 -5.68 5.87
CA LEU A 69 -1.72 -4.47 5.30
C LEU A 69 -1.18 -3.61 6.43
N PHE A 70 0.07 -3.17 6.28
CA PHE A 70 0.74 -2.36 7.29
C PHE A 70 1.00 -0.96 6.74
N THR A 71 0.78 0.05 7.58
CA THR A 71 1.06 1.42 7.14
C THR A 71 2.54 1.72 7.31
N PRO A 72 3.22 2.20 6.24
CA PRO A 72 4.64 2.55 6.36
C PRO A 72 4.88 3.83 7.16
N VAL A 73 3.85 4.64 7.36
CA VAL A 73 3.98 5.92 8.06
C VAL A 73 2.88 6.05 9.11
N SER A 74 3.16 6.84 10.16
CA SER A 74 2.16 7.09 11.21
C SER A 74 1.29 8.29 10.85
N GLY A 75 0.06 8.27 11.34
CA GLY A 75 -0.86 9.38 11.15
C GLY A 75 -2.31 8.98 11.29
N GLU A 76 -3.17 9.91 10.87
CA GLU A 76 -4.63 9.72 10.94
C GLU A 76 -5.18 9.49 9.53
N VAL A 77 -6.07 8.50 9.41
CA VAL A 77 -6.74 8.20 8.15
C VAL A 77 -7.68 9.34 7.79
N THR A 78 -7.45 9.97 6.64
CA THR A 78 -8.29 11.05 6.13
C THR A 78 -9.16 10.62 4.96
N GLY A 79 -8.87 9.46 4.36
CA GLY A 79 -9.67 8.93 3.27
C GLY A 79 -9.44 7.44 3.09
N VAL A 80 -10.47 6.75 2.62
CA VAL A 80 -10.38 5.34 2.24
C VAL A 80 -11.03 5.18 0.88
N ASN A 81 -10.53 4.21 0.11
CA ASN A 81 -11.06 3.98 -1.23
C ASN A 81 -12.29 3.09 -1.16
N GLU A 82 -13.44 3.71 -1.18
CA GLU A 82 -14.72 3.01 -1.06
C GLU A 82 -15.07 2.16 -2.28
N ALA A 83 -14.38 2.36 -3.40
CA ALA A 83 -14.62 1.57 -4.61
C ALA A 83 -14.37 0.08 -4.37
N PHE A 84 -13.53 -0.28 -3.41
CA PHE A 84 -13.25 -1.68 -3.10
C PHE A 84 -14.45 -2.43 -2.53
N THR A 85 -15.46 -1.73 -2.03
CA THR A 85 -16.68 -2.37 -1.56
C THR A 85 -17.35 -3.14 -2.70
N ASP A 86 -17.37 -2.58 -3.89
CA ASP A 86 -17.98 -3.18 -5.07
C ASP A 86 -16.97 -3.79 -6.04
N GLU A 87 -15.74 -3.26 -6.06
CA GLU A 87 -14.75 -3.62 -7.06
C GLU A 87 -13.37 -3.88 -6.44
N PRO A 88 -13.25 -4.95 -5.62
CA PRO A 88 -11.95 -5.27 -5.00
C PRO A 88 -10.86 -5.58 -6.02
N GLU A 89 -11.21 -6.01 -7.21
CA GLU A 89 -10.27 -6.33 -8.28
C GLU A 89 -9.51 -5.12 -8.83
N LYS A 90 -9.89 -3.92 -8.43
CA LYS A 90 -9.11 -2.71 -8.80
C LYS A 90 -7.67 -2.78 -8.30
N VAL A 91 -7.44 -3.50 -7.20
CA VAL A 91 -6.09 -3.74 -6.70
C VAL A 91 -5.23 -4.43 -7.76
N ASN A 92 -5.81 -5.40 -8.46
CA ASN A 92 -5.11 -6.14 -9.50
C ASN A 92 -4.95 -5.35 -10.79
N LYS A 93 -5.96 -4.55 -11.14
CA LYS A 93 -5.98 -3.84 -12.42
C LYS A 93 -5.12 -2.59 -12.43
N ASP A 94 -5.11 -1.85 -11.32
CA ASP A 94 -4.42 -0.57 -11.26
C ASP A 94 -3.91 -0.29 -9.85
N PRO A 95 -2.92 -1.06 -9.38
CA PRO A 95 -2.46 -0.95 -7.99
C PRO A 95 -1.89 0.42 -7.61
N TYR A 96 -1.38 1.19 -8.58
CA TYR A 96 -0.80 2.51 -8.30
C TYR A 96 -1.75 3.67 -8.59
N GLY A 97 -2.89 3.42 -9.19
CA GLY A 97 -3.89 4.43 -9.50
C GLY A 97 -5.18 4.18 -8.75
N ASP A 98 -6.20 3.67 -9.45
CA ASP A 98 -7.51 3.43 -8.84
C ASP A 98 -7.47 2.42 -7.70
N GLY A 99 -6.40 1.66 -7.57
CA GLY A 99 -6.21 0.68 -6.50
C GLY A 99 -5.62 1.23 -5.22
N TRP A 100 -5.51 2.56 -5.06
CA TRP A 100 -5.04 3.12 -3.80
C TRP A 100 -5.99 2.71 -2.66
N MET A 101 -5.47 2.56 -1.46
CA MET A 101 -6.26 2.02 -0.34
C MET A 101 -6.66 3.06 0.68
N ILE A 102 -5.70 3.79 1.24
CA ILE A 102 -5.98 4.80 2.26
C ILE A 102 -5.17 6.05 2.03
N LYS A 103 -5.64 7.15 2.62
CA LYS A 103 -4.90 8.40 2.71
C LYS A 103 -4.71 8.70 4.18
N ILE A 104 -3.48 9.03 4.56
CA ILE A 104 -3.11 9.33 5.94
C ILE A 104 -2.49 10.71 6.00
N LYS A 105 -2.97 11.52 6.95
CA LYS A 105 -2.28 12.77 7.27
C LYS A 105 -1.11 12.39 8.16
N MET A 106 0.12 12.55 7.64
CA MET A 106 1.31 12.09 8.31
C MET A 106 1.60 12.86 9.59
N LYS A 107 1.88 12.11 10.65
CA LYS A 107 2.26 12.67 11.95
C LYS A 107 3.73 13.07 11.94
N SER A 108 4.55 12.28 11.26
CA SER A 108 6.00 12.49 11.16
C SER A 108 6.42 12.30 9.70
N PRO A 109 6.33 13.36 8.87
CA PRO A 109 6.64 13.23 7.44
C PRO A 109 8.04 12.67 7.14
N GLY A 110 8.99 12.85 8.05
CA GLY A 110 10.33 12.31 7.89
C GLY A 110 10.41 10.79 7.85
N GLU A 111 9.35 10.10 8.26
CA GLU A 111 9.30 8.63 8.19
C GLU A 111 9.41 8.13 6.76
N VAL A 112 8.99 8.94 5.78
CA VAL A 112 9.09 8.59 4.36
C VAL A 112 10.55 8.40 3.94
N ASP A 113 11.46 9.14 4.57
CA ASP A 113 12.88 9.05 4.23
C ASP A 113 13.50 7.70 4.61
N SER A 114 12.84 6.95 5.48
CA SER A 114 13.28 5.61 5.89
C SER A 114 12.83 4.53 4.92
N LEU A 115 11.95 4.88 3.99
CA LEU A 115 11.38 3.91 3.04
C LEU A 115 12.33 3.71 1.87
N LEU A 116 12.07 2.66 1.10
CA LEU A 116 12.88 2.34 -0.07
C LEU A 116 12.51 3.25 -1.24
N THR A 117 13.52 3.60 -2.05
CA THR A 117 13.27 4.23 -3.34
C THR A 117 12.85 3.13 -4.32
N ALA A 118 12.41 3.51 -5.52
CA ALA A 118 12.04 2.54 -6.55
C ALA A 118 13.20 1.59 -6.87
N ALA A 119 14.42 2.13 -7.03
CA ALA A 119 15.59 1.31 -7.33
C ALA A 119 15.90 0.34 -6.19
N GLU A 120 15.83 0.81 -4.95
CA GLU A 120 16.07 -0.03 -3.78
C GLU A 120 15.01 -1.13 -3.66
N TYR A 121 13.76 -0.78 -3.94
CA TYR A 121 12.68 -1.75 -3.89
C TYR A 121 12.82 -2.81 -4.99
N GLU A 122 13.23 -2.42 -6.19
CA GLU A 122 13.48 -3.37 -7.27
C GLU A 122 14.56 -4.38 -6.88
N ASP A 123 15.65 -3.91 -6.28
CA ASP A 123 16.72 -4.79 -5.80
C ASP A 123 16.21 -5.73 -4.73
N PHE A 124 15.37 -5.21 -3.83
CA PHE A 124 14.78 -6.02 -2.75
C PHE A 124 13.89 -7.13 -3.32
N THR A 125 13.04 -6.82 -4.31
CA THR A 125 12.15 -7.82 -4.89
C THR A 125 12.91 -8.87 -5.70
N LYS A 126 14.00 -8.46 -6.36
CA LYS A 126 14.86 -9.42 -7.06
C LYS A 126 15.47 -10.43 -6.10
N ALA A 127 15.95 -9.95 -4.95
CA ALA A 127 16.53 -10.83 -3.94
C ALA A 127 15.50 -11.83 -3.41
N GLU A 128 14.25 -11.40 -3.26
CA GLU A 128 13.17 -12.30 -2.82
C GLU A 128 12.82 -13.35 -3.86
N SER A 129 12.93 -12.99 -5.14
CA SER A 129 12.55 -13.87 -6.24
C SER A 129 13.60 -14.92 -6.55
N GLU A 130 14.80 -14.72 -6.08
CA GLU A 130 15.91 -15.63 -6.24
C GLU A 130 16.00 -16.58 -5.05
#